data_8b2512bc81ca7b55edf14ed49dbc221d
#
_entry.id   8b2512bc81ca7b55edf14ed49dbc221d
#
_cell.length_a   1.000
_cell.length_b   1.000
_cell.length_c   1.000
_cell.angle_alpha   90.00
_cell.angle_beta   90.00
_cell.angle_gamma   90.00
#
_symmetry.space_group_name_H-M   'P 1'
#
loop_
_entity.id
_entity.type
_entity.pdbx_description
1 polymer ?
#
loop_
_entity_poly.entity_id
_entity_poly.type
_entity_poly.pdbx_seq_one_letter_code
_entity_poly.pdbx_strand_id
1 'polypeptide(L)'
;MASKREQILAALKTTLAGTTGVGTRIYRSRPEPTTRAESPLIVVEWTNDQPNIRGTTGHIDWTLRVRVVVISRGTVPDNLADGTIESLHTKMLNDPTVGGLAIDIRPSTTTFELIEADQPAGLIMCEFEVDYRTTYGSLS
;
A
#
# COMPACT_ATOMS: atom_id res chain seq x y z
N MET A 1 0.25 -15.19 -16.79
CA MET A 1 1.39 -14.59 -16.11
C MET A 1 1.02 -13.21 -15.57
N ALA A 2 1.34 -12.93 -14.32
CA ALA A 2 0.99 -11.65 -13.73
C ALA A 2 1.90 -10.54 -14.28
N SER A 3 1.34 -9.34 -14.45
CA SER A 3 2.14 -8.16 -14.78
C SER A 3 3.09 -7.84 -13.62
N LYS A 4 4.12 -7.07 -13.89
CA LYS A 4 5.07 -6.68 -12.85
C LYS A 4 4.37 -5.86 -11.75
N ARG A 5 3.42 -5.01 -12.13
CA ARG A 5 2.60 -4.29 -11.16
C ARG A 5 1.89 -5.24 -10.20
N GLU A 6 1.25 -6.28 -10.72
CA GLU A 6 0.55 -7.25 -9.89
C GLU A 6 1.51 -8.02 -8.97
N GLN A 7 2.68 -8.37 -9.47
CA GLN A 7 3.70 -9.01 -8.66
C GLN A 7 4.17 -8.11 -7.51
N ILE A 8 4.34 -6.82 -7.79
CA ILE A 8 4.72 -5.84 -6.76
C ILE A 8 3.64 -5.74 -5.70
N LEU A 9 2.37 -5.63 -6.10
CA LEU A 9 1.27 -5.52 -5.14
C LEU A 9 1.16 -6.78 -4.27
N ALA A 10 1.32 -7.95 -4.86
CA ALA A 10 1.31 -9.20 -4.10
C ALA A 10 2.48 -9.28 -3.11
N ALA A 11 3.65 -8.82 -3.52
CA ALA A 11 4.83 -8.79 -2.65
C ALA A 11 4.65 -7.81 -1.49
N LEU A 12 4.05 -6.66 -1.75
CA LEU A 12 3.76 -5.67 -0.70
C LEU A 12 2.77 -6.22 0.33
N LYS A 13 1.75 -6.93 -0.13
CA LYS A 13 0.81 -7.59 0.79
C LYS A 13 1.54 -8.57 1.71
N THR A 14 2.43 -9.37 1.14
CA THR A 14 3.24 -10.32 1.92
C THR A 14 4.16 -9.59 2.90
N THR A 15 4.79 -8.51 2.45
CA THR A 15 5.68 -7.70 3.30
C THR A 15 4.94 -7.11 4.50
N LEU A 16 3.70 -6.70 4.31
CA LEU A 16 2.90 -6.09 5.36
C LEU A 16 2.28 -7.10 6.34
N ALA A 17 2.34 -8.38 6.02
CA ALA A 17 1.85 -9.40 6.95
C ALA A 17 2.62 -9.32 8.28
N GLY A 18 1.88 -9.39 9.39
CA GLY A 18 2.47 -9.27 10.71
C GLY A 18 2.70 -7.82 11.18
N THR A 19 2.19 -6.83 10.47
CA THR A 19 2.22 -5.44 10.92
C THR A 19 1.53 -5.33 12.28
N THR A 20 2.10 -4.52 13.17
CA THR A 20 1.64 -4.38 14.54
C THR A 20 0.13 -4.09 14.60
N GLY A 21 -0.59 -4.89 15.37
CA GLY A 21 -2.03 -4.77 15.58
C GLY A 21 -2.90 -5.33 14.48
N VAL A 22 -2.33 -5.69 13.35
CA VAL A 22 -3.09 -6.14 12.16
C VAL A 22 -3.00 -7.66 11.95
N GLY A 23 -1.81 -8.23 12.16
CA GLY A 23 -1.59 -9.66 11.94
C GLY A 23 -1.83 -10.04 10.47
N THR A 24 -2.85 -10.85 10.24
CA THR A 24 -3.19 -11.33 8.89
C THR A 24 -4.32 -10.55 8.24
N ARG A 25 -4.85 -9.52 8.89
CA ARG A 25 -5.95 -8.71 8.36
C ARG A 25 -5.47 -7.70 7.31
N ILE A 26 -4.95 -8.23 6.20
CA ILE A 26 -4.43 -7.44 5.09
C ILE A 26 -5.16 -7.86 3.83
N TYR A 27 -5.81 -6.91 3.16
CA TYR A 27 -6.69 -7.16 2.02
C TYR A 27 -6.25 -6.36 0.81
N ARG A 28 -6.64 -6.86 -0.36
CA ARG A 28 -6.43 -6.18 -1.63
C ARG A 28 -7.75 -5.63 -2.14
N SER A 29 -7.83 -4.28 -2.27
CA SER A 29 -8.97 -3.61 -2.91
C SER A 29 -10.33 -4.06 -2.36
N ARG A 30 -10.44 -4.16 -1.04
CA ARG A 30 -11.65 -4.66 -0.39
C ARG A 30 -12.74 -3.59 -0.41
N PRO A 31 -13.87 -3.82 -1.09
CA PRO A 31 -14.97 -2.85 -1.14
C PRO A 31 -15.94 -2.94 0.04
N GLU A 32 -15.89 -4.02 0.81
CA GLU A 32 -16.85 -4.27 1.88
C GLU A 32 -16.55 -3.52 3.16
N PRO A 33 -17.57 -3.07 3.90
CA PRO A 33 -17.34 -2.43 5.18
C PRO A 33 -16.74 -3.40 6.19
N THR A 34 -15.94 -2.86 7.10
CA THR A 34 -15.24 -3.63 8.11
C THR A 34 -16.10 -3.80 9.35
N THR A 35 -15.89 -4.91 10.06
CA THR A 35 -16.50 -5.13 11.37
C THR A 35 -15.55 -4.67 12.47
N ARG A 36 -16.06 -4.54 13.69
CA ARG A 36 -15.23 -4.18 14.85
C ARG A 36 -14.13 -5.21 15.12
N ALA A 37 -14.43 -6.48 14.87
CA ALA A 37 -13.46 -7.56 15.09
C ALA A 37 -12.26 -7.49 14.14
N GLU A 38 -12.40 -6.76 13.04
CA GLU A 38 -11.35 -6.60 12.04
C GLU A 38 -10.55 -5.31 12.20
N SER A 39 -10.66 -4.63 13.33
CA SER A 39 -9.93 -3.37 13.59
C SER A 39 -8.68 -3.63 14.43
N PRO A 40 -7.52 -3.03 14.08
CA PRO A 40 -7.26 -2.38 12.79
C PRO A 40 -7.04 -3.38 11.66
N LEU A 41 -7.20 -2.91 10.44
CA LEU A 41 -6.89 -3.71 9.25
C LEU A 41 -6.20 -2.85 8.20
N ILE A 42 -5.58 -3.50 7.24
CA ILE A 42 -4.89 -2.83 6.14
C ILE A 42 -5.53 -3.25 4.82
N VAL A 43 -5.76 -2.26 3.95
CA VAL A 43 -6.17 -2.50 2.57
C VAL A 43 -5.07 -1.95 1.66
N VAL A 44 -4.56 -2.79 0.78
CA VAL A 44 -3.55 -2.39 -0.20
C VAL A 44 -4.23 -2.23 -1.55
N GLU A 45 -4.08 -1.06 -2.15
CA GLU A 45 -4.65 -0.78 -3.47
C GLU A 45 -3.71 0.12 -4.25
N TRP A 46 -3.85 0.13 -5.57
CA TRP A 46 -3.10 1.08 -6.40
C TRP A 46 -4.07 2.09 -6.98
N THR A 47 -3.61 3.32 -7.17
CA THR A 47 -4.46 4.41 -7.65
C THR A 47 -4.07 4.90 -9.04
N ASN A 48 -2.79 4.78 -9.37
CA ASN A 48 -2.24 5.35 -10.60
C ASN A 48 -0.95 4.63 -10.94
N ASP A 49 -0.69 4.47 -12.22
CA ASP A 49 0.56 3.89 -12.71
C ASP A 49 0.97 4.70 -13.94
N GLN A 50 1.99 5.51 -13.79
CA GLN A 50 2.39 6.47 -14.80
C GLN A 50 3.68 6.05 -15.49
N PRO A 51 3.66 5.86 -16.82
CA PRO A 51 4.88 5.54 -17.55
C PRO A 51 5.73 6.78 -17.79
N ASN A 52 7.03 6.60 -17.71
CA ASN A 52 8.02 7.59 -18.12
C ASN A 52 8.79 6.98 -19.29
N ILE A 53 8.38 7.30 -20.51
CA ILE A 53 9.01 6.78 -21.70
C ILE A 53 10.17 7.72 -22.06
N ARG A 54 11.39 7.16 -22.05
CA ARG A 54 12.59 7.92 -22.37
C ARG A 54 13.30 7.30 -23.57
N GLY A 55 12.98 7.80 -24.74
CA GLY A 55 13.72 7.50 -25.96
C GLY A 55 13.71 6.03 -26.35
N THR A 56 14.87 5.52 -26.75
CA THR A 56 15.02 4.25 -27.45
C THR A 56 15.69 3.18 -26.62
N THR A 57 15.51 3.18 -25.31
CA THR A 57 16.20 2.25 -24.42
C THR A 57 15.65 0.83 -24.43
N GLY A 58 14.48 0.62 -25.06
CA GLY A 58 13.82 -0.68 -25.04
C GLY A 58 13.10 -0.99 -23.74
N HIS A 59 13.03 -0.05 -22.81
CA HIS A 59 12.41 -0.20 -21.51
C HIS A 59 11.44 0.95 -21.23
N ILE A 60 10.48 0.69 -20.38
CA ILE A 60 9.59 1.73 -19.83
C ILE A 60 9.80 1.76 -18.33
N ASP A 61 10.07 2.94 -17.79
CA ASP A 61 10.11 3.16 -16.36
C ASP A 61 8.72 3.64 -15.92
N TRP A 62 8.21 3.02 -14.86
CA TRP A 62 6.88 3.31 -14.33
C TRP A 62 6.99 3.85 -12.93
N THR A 63 6.07 4.74 -12.57
CA THR A 63 5.85 5.14 -11.18
C THR A 63 4.46 4.68 -10.78
N LEU A 64 4.40 3.66 -9.95
CA LEU A 64 3.15 3.11 -9.43
C LEU A 64 2.82 3.81 -8.12
N ARG A 65 1.64 4.39 -8.04
CA ARG A 65 1.16 4.97 -6.80
C ARG A 65 0.31 3.94 -6.07
N VAL A 66 0.81 3.52 -4.92
CA VAL A 66 0.18 2.52 -4.06
C VAL A 66 -0.39 3.23 -2.84
N ARG A 67 -1.61 2.89 -2.49
CA ARG A 67 -2.25 3.39 -1.29
C ARG A 67 -2.40 2.24 -0.29
N VAL A 68 -1.83 2.42 0.89
CA VAL A 68 -1.99 1.48 2.00
C VAL A 68 -2.93 2.16 3.01
N VAL A 69 -4.13 1.64 3.12
CA VAL A 69 -5.17 2.23 3.97
C VAL A 69 -5.24 1.44 5.26
N VAL A 70 -5.07 2.13 6.38
CA VAL A 70 -5.29 1.54 7.71
C VAL A 70 -6.66 1.99 8.19
N ILE A 71 -7.52 1.04 8.48
CA ILE A 71 -8.85 1.33 9.00
C ILE A 71 -8.87 0.92 10.47
N SER A 72 -9.14 1.88 11.34
CA SER A 72 -9.17 1.68 12.79
C SER A 72 -10.50 2.19 13.35
N ARG A 73 -11.08 1.45 14.27
CA ARG A 73 -12.32 1.83 14.94
C ARG A 73 -12.07 1.99 16.41
N GLY A 74 -12.60 3.07 16.99
CA GLY A 74 -12.45 3.35 18.41
C GLY A 74 -12.74 4.80 18.72
N THR A 75 -12.60 5.18 19.98
CA THR A 75 -12.87 6.55 20.47
C THR A 75 -11.89 7.55 19.87
N VAL A 76 -10.62 7.15 19.73
CA VAL A 76 -9.57 7.98 19.12
C VAL A 76 -8.88 7.15 18.05
N PRO A 77 -9.48 7.02 16.85
CA PRO A 77 -8.99 6.09 15.82
C PRO A 77 -7.57 6.37 15.35
N ASP A 78 -7.17 7.61 15.22
CA ASP A 78 -5.83 7.98 14.78
C ASP A 78 -4.77 7.53 15.80
N ASN A 79 -5.03 7.71 17.07
CA ASN A 79 -4.12 7.27 18.11
C ASN A 79 -4.01 5.74 18.16
N LEU A 80 -5.13 5.04 17.96
CA LEU A 80 -5.12 3.58 17.94
C LEU A 80 -4.34 3.03 16.75
N ALA A 81 -4.33 3.75 15.65
CA ALA A 81 -3.67 3.32 14.43
C ALA A 81 -2.20 3.72 14.37
N ASP A 82 -1.72 4.58 15.23
CA ASP A 82 -0.38 5.14 15.16
C ASP A 82 0.71 4.07 15.14
N GLY A 83 0.63 3.12 16.06
CA GLY A 83 1.60 2.01 16.10
C GLY A 83 1.59 1.15 14.85
N THR A 84 0.42 0.97 14.25
CA THR A 84 0.27 0.24 12.99
C THR A 84 0.91 1.02 11.85
N ILE A 85 0.70 2.34 11.80
CA ILE A 85 1.30 3.21 10.78
C ILE A 85 2.82 3.17 10.87
N GLU A 86 3.36 3.31 12.07
CA GLU A 86 4.81 3.26 12.28
C GLU A 86 5.39 1.92 11.81
N SER A 87 4.72 0.82 12.16
CA SER A 87 5.15 -0.51 11.76
C SER A 87 5.10 -0.71 10.24
N LEU A 88 4.03 -0.27 9.59
CA LEU A 88 3.92 -0.43 8.13
C LEU A 88 4.95 0.40 7.38
N HIS A 89 5.24 1.61 7.84
CA HIS A 89 6.29 2.42 7.21
C HIS A 89 7.64 1.74 7.30
N THR A 90 7.97 1.18 8.45
CA THR A 90 9.21 0.43 8.63
C THR A 90 9.28 -0.75 7.65
N LYS A 91 8.20 -1.51 7.55
CA LYS A 91 8.16 -2.67 6.65
C LYS A 91 8.23 -2.28 5.17
N MET A 92 7.51 -1.24 4.78
CA MET A 92 7.50 -0.79 3.39
C MET A 92 8.86 -0.29 2.92
N LEU A 93 9.60 0.38 3.80
CA LEU A 93 10.88 0.98 3.45
C LEU A 93 12.09 0.10 3.79
N ASN A 94 11.86 -1.05 4.39
CA ASN A 94 12.94 -1.98 4.74
C ASN A 94 13.61 -2.58 3.51
N ASP A 95 12.85 -2.80 2.45
CA ASP A 95 13.38 -3.29 1.18
C ASP A 95 12.84 -2.43 0.04
N PRO A 96 13.57 -1.37 -0.36
CA PRO A 96 13.09 -0.47 -1.41
C PRO A 96 13.00 -1.11 -2.79
N THR A 97 13.61 -2.27 -2.99
CA THR A 97 13.53 -2.99 -4.27
C THR A 97 12.37 -3.97 -4.34
N VAL A 98 11.64 -4.15 -3.26
CA VAL A 98 10.51 -5.08 -3.18
C VAL A 98 10.90 -6.48 -3.69
N GLY A 99 11.96 -7.03 -3.12
CA GLY A 99 12.48 -8.34 -3.53
C GLY A 99 13.06 -8.37 -4.93
N GLY A 100 13.52 -7.22 -5.44
CA GLY A 100 14.11 -7.11 -6.77
C GLY A 100 13.09 -6.78 -7.87
N LEU A 101 11.82 -6.62 -7.53
CA LEU A 101 10.78 -6.28 -8.51
C LEU A 101 10.73 -4.79 -8.83
N ALA A 102 11.21 -3.94 -7.93
CA ALA A 102 11.17 -2.50 -8.06
C ALA A 102 12.56 -1.89 -8.03
N ILE A 103 12.66 -0.65 -8.50
CA ILE A 103 13.89 0.13 -8.44
C ILE A 103 13.98 0.84 -7.10
N ASP A 104 12.87 1.43 -6.66
CA ASP A 104 12.81 2.20 -5.44
C ASP A 104 11.38 2.35 -4.95
N ILE A 105 11.23 2.60 -3.66
CA ILE A 105 9.93 2.89 -3.05
C ILE A 105 10.12 4.06 -2.07
N ARG A 106 9.20 5.01 -2.09
CA ARG A 106 9.26 6.19 -1.22
C ARG A 106 7.87 6.59 -0.75
N PRO A 107 7.75 7.12 0.47
CA PRO A 107 6.48 7.65 0.93
C PRO A 107 6.14 8.93 0.15
N SER A 108 4.88 9.13 -0.12
CA SER A 108 4.37 10.31 -0.81
C SER A 108 3.54 11.17 0.13
N THR A 109 2.39 10.67 0.54
CA THR A 109 1.44 11.45 1.34
C THR A 109 0.76 10.53 2.36
N THR A 110 0.47 11.08 3.54
CA THR A 110 -0.36 10.40 4.53
C THR A 110 -1.56 11.30 4.81
N THR A 111 -2.76 10.77 4.67
CA THR A 111 -4.01 11.51 4.83
C THR A 111 -4.90 10.79 5.83
N PHE A 112 -5.54 11.55 6.69
CA PHE A 112 -6.49 11.02 7.66
C PHE A 112 -7.91 11.46 7.30
N GLU A 113 -8.85 10.52 7.37
CA GLU A 113 -10.27 10.77 7.19
C GLU A 113 -11.05 10.10 8.31
N LEU A 114 -11.94 10.86 8.94
CA LEU A 114 -12.78 10.34 10.00
C LEU A 114 -14.17 10.02 9.45
N ILE A 115 -14.64 8.81 9.70
CA ILE A 115 -15.99 8.40 9.34
C ILE A 115 -16.81 8.31 10.62
N GLU A 116 -17.89 9.07 10.70
CA GLU A 116 -18.82 9.02 11.82
C GLU A 116 -19.75 7.84 11.69
N ALA A 117 -19.82 7.05 12.75
CA ALA A 117 -20.67 5.88 12.85
C ALA A 117 -20.97 5.68 14.34
N ASP A 118 -21.68 4.61 14.70
CA ASP A 118 -21.94 4.27 16.11
C ASP A 118 -20.62 4.21 16.90
N GLN A 119 -19.58 3.70 16.25
CA GLN A 119 -18.23 3.80 16.76
C GLN A 119 -17.39 4.47 15.67
N PRO A 120 -16.72 5.59 15.97
CA PRO A 120 -15.93 6.28 14.95
C PRO A 120 -14.91 5.38 14.27
N ALA A 121 -14.74 5.56 12.96
CA ALA A 121 -13.73 4.86 12.18
C ALA A 121 -12.78 5.88 11.59
N GLY A 122 -11.49 5.62 11.70
CA GLY A 122 -10.46 6.43 11.06
C GLY A 122 -9.88 5.67 9.88
N LEU A 123 -9.75 6.36 8.74
CA LEU A 123 -9.04 5.86 7.59
C LEU A 123 -7.75 6.67 7.47
N ILE A 124 -6.63 5.98 7.56
CA ILE A 124 -5.32 6.61 7.37
C ILE A 124 -4.77 6.05 6.06
N MET A 125 -4.69 6.92 5.07
CA MET A 125 -4.25 6.55 3.73
C MET A 125 -2.79 6.92 3.56
N CYS A 126 -1.92 5.92 3.57
CA CYS A 126 -0.49 6.09 3.35
C CYS A 126 -0.19 5.82 1.89
N GLU A 127 0.17 6.84 1.14
CA GLU A 127 0.50 6.71 -0.27
C GLU A 127 2.01 6.59 -0.45
N PHE A 128 2.40 5.64 -1.30
CA PHE A 128 3.80 5.40 -1.65
C PHE A 128 3.93 5.43 -3.17
N GLU A 129 5.10 5.83 -3.63
CA GLU A 129 5.44 5.73 -5.05
C GLU A 129 6.49 4.65 -5.21
N VAL A 130 6.21 3.72 -6.14
CA VAL A 130 7.09 2.59 -6.44
C VAL A 130 7.57 2.74 -7.87
N ASP A 131 8.87 2.89 -8.05
CA ASP A 131 9.47 2.96 -9.39
C ASP A 131 9.86 1.56 -9.81
N TYR A 132 9.45 1.16 -11.02
CA TYR A 132 9.83 -0.13 -11.59
C TYR A 132 9.98 -0.02 -13.09
N ARG A 133 10.53 -1.06 -13.70
CA ARG A 133 10.85 -1.06 -15.12
C ARG A 133 10.29 -2.29 -15.80
N THR A 134 9.73 -2.09 -16.97
CA THR A 134 9.29 -3.20 -17.84
C THR A 134 9.99 -3.10 -19.19
N THR A 135 9.92 -4.19 -19.95
CA THR A 135 10.34 -4.17 -21.34
C THR A 135 9.34 -3.38 -22.16
N TYR A 136 9.83 -2.62 -23.12
CA TYR A 136 8.97 -1.85 -24.02
C TYR A 136 7.99 -2.78 -24.75
N GLY A 137 6.71 -2.43 -24.69
CA GLY A 137 5.66 -3.25 -25.30
C GLY A 137 5.15 -4.39 -24.42
N SER A 138 5.61 -4.48 -23.16
CA SER A 138 5.17 -5.50 -22.22
C SER A 138 4.94 -4.89 -20.84
N LEU A 139 4.16 -5.58 -20.02
CA LEU A 139 4.00 -5.23 -18.59
C LEU A 139 4.82 -6.14 -17.67
N SER A 140 5.69 -6.92 -18.30
CA SER A 140 6.58 -7.80 -17.54
C SER A 140 7.91 -7.14 -17.18
#